data_7f0e70a95afad6f234fbfba27c97a029
#
_entry.id   7f0e70a95afad6f234fbfba27c97a029
#
_cell.length_a   1.000
_cell.length_b   1.000
_cell.length_c   1.000
_cell.angle_alpha   90.00
_cell.angle_beta   90.00
_cell.angle_gamma   90.00
#
_symmetry.space_group_name_H-M   'P 1'
#
loop_
_entity.id
_entity.type
_entity.pdbx_description
1 polymer ?
#
loop_
_entity_poly.entity_id
_entity_poly.type
_entity_poly.pdbx_seq_one_letter_code
_entity_poly.pdbx_strand_id
1 'polypeptide(L)'
;MNLNPFFAPLGANWPAVRGFIRDLVWPEGAVCCACGKISDGSPLCPACRSALRSDGSMFRWEKEDLGDGLTAWWMTPHTGIARTLVLRLKHRAEACIAKELTALLRPLPKDFSFPEGTVVTWVAMPENRRRDRMIDHGRLLAEAVAEELSLPCRPLLVRRKTHDRNQARLGREARRKNLRNAFLPAAEMDFPVLLVDDVLTTGTTARRCAEALRNGGAKDITVLTFTRAVGTNRI
;
A
#
# COMPACT_ATOMS: atom_id res chain seq x y z
N MET A 1 -10.06 -23.13 -50.85
CA MET A 1 -11.12 -23.33 -49.83
C MET A 1 -10.64 -22.77 -48.51
N ASN A 2 -11.23 -21.68 -48.15
CA ASN A 2 -10.88 -20.90 -46.92
C ASN A 2 -11.35 -21.63 -45.68
N LEU A 3 -10.46 -21.88 -44.74
CA LEU A 3 -10.77 -22.37 -43.39
C LEU A 3 -10.66 -21.22 -42.40
N ASN A 4 -11.77 -20.84 -41.92
CA ASN A 4 -12.28 -20.25 -40.68
C ASN A 4 -11.25 -19.63 -39.69
N PRO A 5 -11.30 -18.31 -39.41
CA PRO A 5 -10.38 -17.59 -38.52
C PRO A 5 -10.79 -17.61 -37.02
N PHE A 6 -11.56 -18.60 -36.55
CA PHE A 6 -12.14 -18.61 -35.18
C PHE A 6 -11.43 -19.52 -34.17
N PHE A 7 -10.30 -20.11 -34.50
CA PHE A 7 -9.50 -20.86 -33.51
C PHE A 7 -8.12 -20.21 -33.33
N ALA A 8 -8.09 -19.10 -32.58
CA ALA A 8 -6.87 -18.70 -31.89
C ALA A 8 -6.65 -19.61 -30.68
N PRO A 9 -5.41 -20.03 -30.39
CA PRO A 9 -5.15 -20.98 -29.30
C PRO A 9 -5.51 -20.37 -27.94
N LEU A 10 -6.38 -21.04 -27.20
CA LEU A 10 -6.83 -20.74 -25.84
C LEU A 10 -5.71 -20.86 -24.78
N GLY A 11 -4.48 -20.43 -25.11
CA GLY A 11 -3.30 -20.64 -24.27
C GLY A 11 -2.76 -19.42 -23.53
N ALA A 12 -3.27 -18.19 -23.73
CA ALA A 12 -2.45 -17.04 -23.42
C ALA A 12 -2.97 -16.04 -22.39
N ASN A 13 -4.17 -16.11 -21.80
CA ASN A 13 -4.52 -15.11 -20.79
C ASN A 13 -5.67 -15.49 -19.83
N TRP A 14 -5.58 -16.64 -19.20
CA TRP A 14 -6.51 -17.05 -18.14
C TRP A 14 -6.75 -15.98 -17.05
N PRO A 15 -5.76 -15.20 -16.60
CA PRO A 15 -6.00 -14.11 -15.65
C PRO A 15 -6.86 -12.98 -16.20
N ALA A 16 -6.66 -12.59 -17.46
CA ALA A 16 -7.46 -11.54 -18.12
C ALA A 16 -8.90 -11.99 -18.39
N VAL A 17 -9.10 -13.25 -18.81
CA VAL A 17 -10.43 -13.84 -19.01
C VAL A 17 -11.18 -13.95 -17.68
N ARG A 18 -10.51 -14.38 -16.60
CA ARG A 18 -11.12 -14.40 -15.25
C ARG A 18 -11.47 -12.99 -14.76
N GLY A 19 -10.65 -11.99 -15.05
CA GLY A 19 -10.93 -10.59 -14.77
C GLY A 19 -12.17 -10.12 -15.50
N PHE A 20 -12.22 -10.32 -16.80
CA PHE A 20 -13.35 -9.94 -17.65
C PHE A 20 -14.68 -10.63 -17.26
N ILE A 21 -14.66 -11.95 -16.99
CA ILE A 21 -15.85 -12.68 -16.50
C ILE A 21 -16.28 -12.17 -15.14
N ARG A 22 -15.32 -11.91 -14.22
CA ARG A 22 -15.63 -11.33 -12.91
C ARG A 22 -16.30 -9.96 -13.06
N ASP A 23 -15.77 -9.10 -13.92
CA ASP A 23 -16.24 -7.72 -14.09
C ASP A 23 -17.59 -7.68 -14.86
N LEU A 24 -17.87 -8.72 -15.65
CA LEU A 24 -19.16 -8.91 -16.32
C LEU A 24 -20.26 -9.44 -15.37
N VAL A 25 -19.89 -10.37 -14.47
CA VAL A 25 -20.83 -11.00 -13.52
C VAL A 25 -20.91 -10.21 -12.22
N TRP A 26 -19.83 -9.52 -11.84
CA TRP A 26 -19.70 -8.68 -10.65
C TRP A 26 -19.01 -7.37 -11.00
N PRO A 27 -19.72 -6.40 -11.59
CA PRO A 27 -19.15 -5.09 -11.90
C PRO A 27 -18.65 -4.40 -10.62
N GLU A 28 -17.62 -3.57 -10.76
CA GLU A 28 -17.11 -2.76 -9.66
C GLU A 28 -18.26 -1.99 -9.00
N GLY A 29 -18.39 -2.10 -7.67
CA GLY A 29 -19.47 -1.47 -6.92
C GLY A 29 -20.76 -2.32 -6.79
N ALA A 30 -20.87 -3.48 -7.45
CA ALA A 30 -22.04 -4.38 -7.24
C ALA A 30 -22.09 -4.92 -5.81
N VAL A 31 -20.94 -5.12 -5.17
CA VAL A 31 -20.84 -5.55 -3.78
C VAL A 31 -19.88 -4.66 -3.00
N CYS A 32 -20.23 -4.37 -1.77
CA CYS A 32 -19.42 -3.57 -0.87
C CYS A 32 -18.07 -4.23 -0.60
N CYS A 33 -16.98 -3.52 -0.90
CA CYS A 33 -15.62 -4.02 -0.68
C CYS A 33 -15.23 -4.17 0.81
N ALA A 34 -16.06 -3.71 1.75
CA ALA A 34 -15.86 -3.94 3.17
C ALA A 34 -16.69 -5.12 3.72
N CYS A 35 -18.01 -5.16 3.51
CA CYS A 35 -18.88 -6.17 4.11
C CYS A 35 -19.36 -7.28 3.15
N GLY A 36 -19.16 -7.11 1.84
CA GLY A 36 -19.60 -8.06 0.82
C GLY A 36 -21.09 -8.05 0.51
N LYS A 37 -21.89 -7.17 1.11
CA LYS A 37 -23.31 -7.00 0.78
C LYS A 37 -23.45 -6.30 -0.56
N ILE A 38 -24.60 -6.49 -1.23
CA ILE A 38 -24.97 -5.76 -2.44
C ILE A 38 -24.87 -4.27 -2.15
N SER A 39 -24.26 -3.53 -3.07
CA SER A 39 -24.07 -2.09 -3.00
C SER A 39 -24.82 -1.42 -4.16
N ASP A 40 -25.03 -0.13 -4.05
CA ASP A 40 -25.73 0.73 -5.00
C ASP A 40 -24.87 1.24 -6.17
N GLY A 41 -23.82 0.50 -6.50
CA GLY A 41 -22.82 0.91 -7.49
C GLY A 41 -21.59 1.59 -6.86
N SER A 42 -21.62 1.79 -5.55
CA SER A 42 -20.46 2.33 -4.80
C SER A 42 -19.58 1.20 -4.26
N PRO A 43 -18.24 1.36 -4.27
CA PRO A 43 -17.33 0.39 -3.68
C PRO A 43 -17.58 0.12 -2.19
N LEU A 44 -18.07 1.11 -1.44
CA LEU A 44 -18.55 0.98 -0.06
C LEU A 44 -20.04 1.26 0.02
N CYS A 45 -20.81 0.34 0.58
CA CYS A 45 -22.22 0.59 0.87
C CYS A 45 -22.37 1.73 1.90
N PRO A 46 -23.55 2.43 1.93
CA PRO A 46 -23.78 3.56 2.83
C PRO A 46 -23.48 3.25 4.30
N ALA A 47 -23.83 2.05 4.78
CA ALA A 47 -23.57 1.64 6.17
C ALA A 47 -22.07 1.51 6.47
N CYS A 48 -21.28 0.91 5.58
CA CYS A 48 -19.84 0.81 5.75
C CYS A 48 -19.13 2.17 5.62
N ARG A 49 -19.62 3.01 4.71
CA ARG A 49 -19.12 4.38 4.56
C ARG A 49 -19.42 5.24 5.79
N SER A 50 -20.62 5.12 6.34
CA SER A 50 -20.99 5.78 7.60
C SER A 50 -20.15 5.25 8.76
N ALA A 51 -20.04 3.92 8.93
CA ALA A 51 -19.24 3.32 9.98
C ALA A 51 -17.75 3.71 9.88
N LEU A 52 -17.20 3.81 8.67
CA LEU A 52 -15.84 4.28 8.45
C LEU A 52 -15.63 5.71 8.95
N ARG A 53 -16.68 6.56 8.92
CA ARG A 53 -16.66 7.96 9.38
C ARG A 53 -17.07 8.12 10.84
N SER A 54 -17.93 7.24 11.37
CA SER A 54 -18.59 7.40 12.67
C SER A 54 -18.07 6.45 13.77
N ASP A 55 -17.19 5.50 13.44
CA ASP A 55 -16.70 4.44 14.36
C ASP A 55 -15.73 4.98 15.44
N GLY A 56 -15.99 6.20 15.96
CA GLY A 56 -15.18 6.83 17.01
C GLY A 56 -13.74 7.14 16.59
N SER A 57 -13.27 6.49 15.56
CA SER A 57 -12.05 6.77 14.82
C SER A 57 -12.39 7.80 13.74
N MET A 58 -12.72 9.03 14.15
CA MET A 58 -12.77 10.12 13.19
C MET A 58 -11.51 10.03 12.33
N PHE A 59 -11.69 10.04 11.00
CA PHE A 59 -10.58 10.25 10.08
C PHE A 59 -9.92 11.57 10.48
N ARG A 60 -8.98 11.45 11.37
CA ARG A 60 -8.22 12.57 11.90
C ARG A 60 -6.78 12.31 11.55
N TRP A 61 -6.27 13.18 10.73
CA TRP A 61 -4.86 13.19 10.47
C TRP A 61 -4.06 13.35 11.76
N GLU A 62 -3.16 12.42 11.97
CA GLU A 62 -2.19 12.46 13.05
C GLU A 62 -0.79 12.25 12.50
N LYS A 63 0.20 12.74 13.22
CA LYS A 63 1.60 12.55 12.86
C LYS A 63 2.42 12.05 14.04
N GLU A 64 3.44 11.27 13.74
CA GLU A 64 4.37 10.69 14.70
C GLU A 64 5.79 10.94 14.19
N ASP A 65 6.66 11.44 15.07
CA ASP A 65 8.09 11.50 14.78
C ASP A 65 8.69 10.09 14.97
N LEU A 66 9.22 9.55 13.91
CA LEU A 66 9.88 8.25 13.90
C LEU A 66 11.38 8.35 14.23
N GLY A 67 11.90 9.54 14.52
CA GLY A 67 13.31 9.83 14.72
C GLY A 67 14.07 10.12 13.44
N ASP A 68 15.28 10.68 13.56
CA ASP A 68 16.14 11.05 12.44
C ASP A 68 15.47 11.98 11.41
N GLY A 69 14.56 12.86 11.85
CA GLY A 69 13.81 13.76 10.98
C GLY A 69 12.77 13.07 10.07
N LEU A 70 12.38 11.85 10.38
CA LEU A 70 11.38 11.09 9.65
C LEU A 70 10.00 11.25 10.29
N THR A 71 9.09 11.95 9.63
CA THR A 71 7.70 12.09 10.06
C THR A 71 6.80 11.09 9.34
N ALA A 72 5.97 10.40 10.09
CA ALA A 72 4.93 9.54 9.56
C ALA A 72 3.55 10.15 9.84
N TRP A 73 2.72 10.23 8.80
CA TRP A 73 1.34 10.66 8.86
C TRP A 73 0.40 9.46 8.71
N TRP A 74 -0.70 9.48 9.43
CA TRP A 74 -1.73 8.46 9.33
C TRP A 74 -3.12 9.06 9.61
N MET A 75 -4.18 8.38 9.16
CA MET A 75 -5.54 8.92 9.19
C MET A 75 -6.45 8.30 10.25
N THR A 76 -6.24 7.03 10.59
CA THR A 76 -7.18 6.30 11.45
C THR A 76 -6.50 5.14 12.18
N PRO A 77 -6.97 4.75 13.38
CA PRO A 77 -6.54 3.51 14.02
C PRO A 77 -6.80 2.30 13.12
N HIS A 78 -5.94 1.28 13.22
CA HIS A 78 -6.08 0.02 12.47
C HIS A 78 -7.14 -0.89 13.10
N THR A 79 -8.40 -0.44 13.07
CA THR A 79 -9.57 -1.12 13.68
C THR A 79 -10.76 -1.12 12.72
N GLY A 80 -11.84 -1.83 13.06
CA GLY A 80 -13.11 -1.77 12.36
C GLY A 80 -13.05 -1.94 10.84
N ILE A 81 -13.75 -1.08 10.13
CA ILE A 81 -13.83 -1.07 8.66
C ILE A 81 -12.48 -0.73 8.04
N ALA A 82 -11.72 0.22 8.60
CA ALA A 82 -10.41 0.59 8.08
C ALA A 82 -9.45 -0.61 8.05
N ARG A 83 -9.41 -1.40 9.14
CA ARG A 83 -8.64 -2.64 9.19
C ARG A 83 -9.13 -3.65 8.14
N THR A 84 -10.44 -3.79 7.98
CA THR A 84 -11.03 -4.71 7.00
C THR A 84 -10.61 -4.33 5.56
N LEU A 85 -10.66 -3.05 5.20
CA LEU A 85 -10.25 -2.56 3.88
C LEU A 85 -8.76 -2.81 3.63
N VAL A 86 -7.91 -2.49 4.58
CA VAL A 86 -6.47 -2.74 4.47
C VAL A 86 -6.15 -4.22 4.32
N LEU A 87 -6.80 -5.10 5.08
CA LEU A 87 -6.62 -6.55 4.95
C LEU A 87 -7.10 -7.06 3.59
N ARG A 88 -8.22 -6.57 3.08
CA ARG A 88 -8.72 -6.95 1.75
C ARG A 88 -7.80 -6.44 0.64
N LEU A 89 -7.30 -5.21 0.74
CA LEU A 89 -6.30 -4.69 -0.19
C LEU A 89 -5.06 -5.61 -0.22
N LYS A 90 -4.57 -6.04 0.95
CA LYS A 90 -3.44 -6.99 1.05
C LYS A 90 -3.70 -8.35 0.42
N HIS A 91 -4.91 -8.87 0.54
CA HIS A 91 -5.22 -10.26 0.14
C HIS A 91 -5.84 -10.36 -1.25
N ARG A 92 -6.56 -9.34 -1.70
CA ARG A 92 -7.30 -9.35 -2.97
C ARG A 92 -6.77 -8.35 -3.98
N ALA A 93 -6.01 -7.33 -3.50
CA ALA A 93 -5.44 -6.26 -4.32
C ALA A 93 -6.49 -5.61 -5.26
N GLU A 94 -7.68 -5.34 -4.72
CA GLU A 94 -8.77 -4.69 -5.44
C GLU A 94 -8.45 -3.19 -5.57
N ALA A 95 -8.29 -2.71 -6.80
CA ALA A 95 -7.94 -1.31 -7.08
C ALA A 95 -8.99 -0.33 -6.54
N CYS A 96 -10.28 -0.74 -6.52
CA CYS A 96 -11.36 0.06 -5.95
C CYS A 96 -11.14 0.37 -4.46
N ILE A 97 -10.51 -0.54 -3.69
CA ILE A 97 -10.19 -0.30 -2.28
C ILE A 97 -9.11 0.78 -2.15
N ALA A 98 -8.09 0.76 -3.00
CA ALA A 98 -7.07 1.80 -3.00
C ALA A 98 -7.69 3.18 -3.28
N LYS A 99 -8.55 3.30 -4.29
CA LYS A 99 -9.27 4.53 -4.61
C LYS A 99 -10.17 5.01 -3.46
N GLU A 100 -10.93 4.11 -2.81
CA GLU A 100 -11.75 4.47 -1.66
C GLU A 100 -10.91 4.95 -0.47
N LEU A 101 -9.76 4.33 -0.21
CA LEU A 101 -8.85 4.78 0.83
C LEU A 101 -8.26 6.15 0.50
N THR A 102 -7.84 6.39 -0.75
CA THR A 102 -7.26 7.69 -1.15
C THR A 102 -8.28 8.81 -1.19
N ALA A 103 -9.54 8.53 -1.53
CA ALA A 103 -10.63 9.52 -1.44
C ALA A 103 -10.82 10.06 -0.02
N LEU A 104 -10.33 9.35 1.00
CA LEU A 104 -10.37 9.80 2.40
C LEU A 104 -9.21 10.73 2.77
N LEU A 105 -8.22 10.89 1.91
CA LEU A 105 -7.10 11.82 2.15
C LEU A 105 -7.56 13.28 2.28
N ARG A 106 -8.67 13.64 1.64
CA ARG A 106 -9.18 15.01 1.66
C ARG A 106 -10.18 15.27 2.80
N PRO A 107 -10.11 16.43 3.47
CA PRO A 107 -9.11 17.49 3.27
C PRO A 107 -7.75 17.16 3.89
N LEU A 108 -6.68 17.57 3.22
CA LEU A 108 -5.33 17.44 3.75
C LEU A 108 -5.13 18.42 4.92
N PRO A 109 -4.36 18.06 5.96
CA PRO A 109 -3.93 18.99 6.98
C PRO A 109 -3.12 20.14 6.39
N LYS A 110 -3.24 21.35 6.98
CA LYS A 110 -2.48 22.52 6.50
C LYS A 110 -0.97 22.34 6.58
N ASP A 111 -0.50 21.54 7.52
CA ASP A 111 0.91 21.22 7.75
C ASP A 111 1.38 19.94 7.04
N PHE A 112 0.49 19.29 6.29
CA PHE A 112 0.83 18.19 5.38
C PHE A 112 1.11 18.76 3.99
N SER A 113 2.33 19.21 3.80
CA SER A 113 2.81 19.79 2.54
C SER A 113 3.99 18.99 2.00
N PHE A 114 4.16 19.08 0.71
CA PHE A 114 5.28 18.43 0.01
C PHE A 114 6.15 19.48 -0.67
N PRO A 115 7.48 19.39 -0.54
CA PRO A 115 8.39 20.20 -1.36
C PRO A 115 8.16 19.95 -2.85
N GLU A 116 8.45 20.93 -3.67
CA GLU A 116 8.38 20.80 -5.12
C GLU A 116 9.28 19.65 -5.61
N GLY A 117 8.80 18.90 -6.59
CA GLY A 117 9.51 17.74 -7.13
C GLY A 117 9.37 16.46 -6.30
N THR A 118 8.49 16.44 -5.29
CA THR A 118 8.22 15.21 -4.50
C THR A 118 7.76 14.06 -5.39
N VAL A 119 8.37 12.90 -5.18
CA VAL A 119 8.03 11.64 -5.86
C VAL A 119 7.43 10.65 -4.88
N VAL A 120 6.30 10.05 -5.24
CA VAL A 120 5.65 8.99 -4.46
C VAL A 120 6.33 7.65 -4.73
N THR A 121 6.54 6.88 -3.68
CA THR A 121 7.01 5.49 -3.74
C THR A 121 6.34 4.63 -2.69
N TRP A 122 6.58 3.33 -2.72
CA TRP A 122 5.98 2.37 -1.79
C TRP A 122 7.01 1.42 -1.20
N VAL A 123 6.64 0.75 -0.12
CA VAL A 123 7.45 -0.30 0.51
C VAL A 123 7.54 -1.50 -0.42
N ALA A 124 8.72 -1.78 -0.94
CA ALA A 124 8.94 -2.88 -1.88
C ALA A 124 8.59 -4.25 -1.25
N MET A 125 7.74 -5.02 -1.94
CA MET A 125 7.32 -6.35 -1.53
C MET A 125 8.44 -7.38 -1.77
N PRO A 126 8.59 -8.41 -0.90
CA PRO A 126 9.50 -9.52 -1.18
C PRO A 126 9.12 -10.25 -2.47
N GLU A 127 10.13 -10.65 -3.26
CA GLU A 127 9.91 -11.26 -4.57
C GLU A 127 9.12 -12.59 -4.51
N ASN A 128 9.32 -13.38 -3.46
CA ASN A 128 8.52 -14.59 -3.21
C ASN A 128 7.02 -14.26 -3.05
N ARG A 129 6.69 -13.25 -2.23
CA ARG A 129 5.29 -12.82 -2.06
C ARG A 129 4.71 -12.16 -3.31
N ARG A 130 5.53 -11.53 -4.15
CA ARG A 130 5.09 -10.96 -5.43
C ARG A 130 4.69 -12.03 -6.43
N ARG A 131 5.36 -13.21 -6.42
CA ARG A 131 4.98 -14.37 -7.23
C ARG A 131 3.68 -15.02 -6.74
N ASP A 132 3.51 -15.13 -5.43
CA ASP A 132 2.33 -15.78 -4.83
C ASP A 132 1.07 -14.91 -4.92
N ARG A 133 1.21 -13.57 -4.85
CA ARG A 133 0.08 -12.63 -4.78
C ARG A 133 -0.32 -12.01 -6.11
N MET A 134 0.41 -12.24 -7.19
CA MET A 134 0.19 -11.68 -8.54
C MET A 134 0.13 -10.14 -8.62
N ILE A 135 -0.25 -9.41 -7.56
CA ILE A 135 -0.44 -7.97 -7.55
C ILE A 135 0.24 -7.36 -6.31
N ASP A 136 0.96 -6.25 -6.53
CA ASP A 136 1.60 -5.47 -5.49
C ASP A 136 0.61 -4.43 -4.93
N HIS A 137 0.01 -4.74 -3.77
CA HIS A 137 -0.95 -3.84 -3.12
C HIS A 137 -0.33 -2.51 -2.67
N GLY A 138 0.95 -2.49 -2.32
CA GLY A 138 1.66 -1.27 -1.97
C GLY A 138 1.79 -0.35 -3.17
N ARG A 139 2.09 -0.91 -4.34
CA ARG A 139 2.11 -0.19 -5.62
C ARG A 139 0.74 0.41 -5.94
N LEU A 140 -0.32 -0.39 -5.90
CA LEU A 140 -1.68 0.09 -6.17
C LEU A 140 -2.06 1.27 -5.28
N LEU A 141 -1.72 1.18 -3.99
CA LEU A 141 -2.01 2.23 -3.03
C LEU A 141 -1.21 3.50 -3.33
N ALA A 142 0.08 3.36 -3.63
CA ALA A 142 0.95 4.49 -3.95
C ALA A 142 0.55 5.18 -5.27
N GLU A 143 0.17 4.41 -6.30
CA GLU A 143 -0.34 4.96 -7.57
C GLU A 143 -1.63 5.75 -7.35
N ALA A 144 -2.57 5.23 -6.54
CA ALA A 144 -3.80 5.95 -6.21
C ALA A 144 -3.54 7.22 -5.37
N VAL A 145 -2.59 7.18 -4.42
CA VAL A 145 -2.15 8.38 -3.68
C VAL A 145 -1.53 9.41 -4.60
N ALA A 146 -0.69 8.98 -5.52
CA ALA A 146 -0.01 9.86 -6.47
C ALA A 146 -1.02 10.55 -7.41
N GLU A 147 -2.02 9.81 -7.90
CA GLU A 147 -3.13 10.35 -8.69
C GLU A 147 -3.90 11.41 -7.90
N GLU A 148 -4.30 11.12 -6.66
CA GLU A 148 -5.06 12.03 -5.79
C GLU A 148 -4.29 13.31 -5.46
N LEU A 149 -2.96 13.20 -5.28
CA LEU A 149 -2.09 14.32 -4.93
C LEU A 149 -1.46 15.02 -6.15
N SER A 150 -1.70 14.50 -7.37
CA SER A 150 -1.09 14.97 -8.61
C SER A 150 0.45 14.94 -8.56
N LEU A 151 1.02 13.88 -7.98
CA LEU A 151 2.46 13.67 -7.84
C LEU A 151 2.94 12.50 -8.75
N PRO A 152 4.20 12.53 -9.22
CA PRO A 152 4.77 11.40 -9.94
C PRO A 152 4.96 10.18 -9.00
N CYS A 153 4.74 8.95 -9.52
CA CYS A 153 4.94 7.71 -8.78
C CYS A 153 6.01 6.84 -9.44
N ARG A 154 7.00 6.40 -8.67
CA ARG A 154 8.12 5.58 -9.18
C ARG A 154 8.54 4.50 -8.17
N PRO A 155 9.04 3.32 -8.63
CA PRO A 155 9.63 2.30 -7.76
C PRO A 155 11.05 2.73 -7.35
N LEU A 156 11.19 3.38 -6.19
CA LEU A 156 12.48 3.88 -5.69
C LEU A 156 13.19 2.89 -4.76
N LEU A 157 12.53 1.81 -4.38
CA LEU A 157 13.05 0.80 -3.44
C LEU A 157 13.04 -0.59 -4.07
N VAL A 158 14.12 -1.33 -3.83
CA VAL A 158 14.22 -2.75 -4.14
C VAL A 158 14.39 -3.52 -2.83
N ARG A 159 13.65 -4.60 -2.66
CA ARG A 159 13.83 -5.49 -1.52
C ARG A 159 14.84 -6.58 -1.84
N ARG A 160 15.87 -6.69 -1.00
CA ARG A 160 16.91 -7.71 -1.15
C ARG A 160 16.32 -9.11 -0.95
N LYS A 161 16.75 -10.07 -1.78
CA LYS A 161 16.43 -11.48 -1.55
C LYS A 161 17.13 -11.93 -0.26
N THR A 162 16.39 -12.11 0.80
CA THR A 162 16.90 -12.82 1.97
C THR A 162 16.72 -14.31 1.69
N HIS A 163 17.81 -15.08 1.68
CA HIS A 163 17.72 -16.54 1.63
C HIS A 163 17.11 -17.04 2.95
N ASP A 164 15.80 -17.20 2.98
CA ASP A 164 15.02 -17.58 4.17
C ASP A 164 15.38 -18.96 4.76
N ARG A 165 16.12 -19.81 4.02
CA ARG A 165 16.41 -21.18 4.44
C ARG A 165 17.41 -21.27 5.62
N ASN A 166 18.13 -20.22 5.97
CA ASN A 166 19.11 -20.23 7.05
C ASN A 166 18.75 -19.33 8.25
N GLN A 167 17.63 -18.64 8.26
CA GLN A 167 17.27 -17.69 9.33
C GLN A 167 16.94 -18.38 10.66
N ALA A 168 16.52 -19.64 10.65
CA ALA A 168 16.24 -20.39 11.87
C ALA A 168 17.53 -20.69 12.71
N ARG A 169 18.71 -20.62 12.07
CA ARG A 169 20.03 -20.90 12.72
C ARG A 169 20.84 -19.65 13.06
N LEU A 170 20.40 -18.47 12.61
CA LEU A 170 21.14 -17.22 12.88
C LEU A 170 20.78 -16.64 14.24
N GLY A 171 21.79 -16.33 15.05
CA GLY A 171 21.64 -15.64 16.33
C GLY A 171 21.00 -14.24 16.19
N ARG A 172 20.54 -13.66 17.30
CA ARG A 172 19.85 -12.34 17.34
C ARG A 172 20.58 -11.21 16.59
N GLU A 173 21.91 -11.20 16.65
CA GLU A 173 22.75 -10.17 16.03
C GLU A 173 22.80 -10.29 14.50
N ALA A 174 22.91 -11.50 13.98
CA ALA A 174 22.87 -11.76 12.54
C ALA A 174 21.47 -11.47 11.96
N ARG A 175 20.40 -11.73 12.71
CA ARG A 175 19.03 -11.28 12.35
C ARG A 175 18.93 -9.75 12.27
N ARG A 176 19.52 -9.02 13.22
CA ARG A 176 19.56 -7.56 13.20
C ARG A 176 20.35 -7.02 12.01
N LYS A 177 21.49 -7.63 11.67
CA LYS A 177 22.35 -7.26 10.54
C LYS A 177 21.67 -7.54 9.18
N ASN A 178 21.03 -8.72 9.02
CA ASN A 178 20.28 -9.06 7.81
C ASN A 178 19.03 -8.21 7.61
N LEU A 179 18.43 -7.74 8.69
CA LEU A 179 17.31 -6.82 8.61
C LEU A 179 17.74 -5.37 8.32
N ARG A 180 18.98 -4.95 8.61
CA ARG A 180 19.46 -3.59 8.29
C ARG A 180 19.53 -3.32 6.78
N ASN A 181 19.80 -4.32 5.96
CA ASN A 181 19.94 -4.20 4.51
C ASN A 181 18.77 -4.83 3.74
N ALA A 182 17.57 -4.83 4.31
CA ALA A 182 16.41 -5.43 3.67
C ALA A 182 15.92 -4.66 2.44
N PHE A 183 16.20 -3.35 2.39
CA PHE A 183 15.85 -2.46 1.31
C PHE A 183 17.09 -1.80 0.74
N LEU A 184 17.09 -1.56 -0.58
CA LEU A 184 18.14 -0.86 -1.30
C LEU A 184 17.46 0.22 -2.17
N PRO A 185 18.14 1.36 -2.44
CA PRO A 185 17.64 2.30 -3.44
C PRO A 185 17.67 1.64 -4.83
N ALA A 186 16.65 1.91 -5.64
CA ALA A 186 16.57 1.39 -7.00
C ALA A 186 17.46 2.18 -7.98
N ALA A 187 17.72 3.45 -7.67
CA ALA A 187 18.58 4.37 -8.41
C ALA A 187 19.03 5.51 -7.50
N GLU A 188 19.96 6.30 -7.95
CA GLU A 188 20.31 7.60 -7.34
C GLU A 188 19.16 8.59 -7.50
N MET A 189 18.98 9.45 -6.50
CA MET A 189 17.92 10.47 -6.46
C MET A 189 18.41 11.71 -5.73
N ASP A 190 17.84 12.86 -6.06
CA ASP A 190 18.17 14.17 -5.44
C ASP A 190 16.91 15.00 -5.13
N PHE A 191 15.78 14.31 -4.98
CA PHE A 191 14.44 14.89 -4.78
C PHE A 191 13.78 14.42 -3.49
N PRO A 192 12.73 15.12 -3.02
CA PRO A 192 11.93 14.71 -1.89
C PRO A 192 11.08 13.46 -2.21
N VAL A 193 10.81 12.64 -1.21
CA VAL A 193 10.09 11.37 -1.36
C VAL A 193 8.92 11.26 -0.40
N LEU A 194 7.74 10.90 -0.92
CA LEU A 194 6.59 10.45 -0.16
C LEU A 194 6.54 8.92 -0.17
N LEU A 195 6.90 8.30 0.94
CA LEU A 195 6.83 6.85 1.12
C LEU A 195 5.45 6.42 1.60
N VAL A 196 4.73 5.64 0.79
CA VAL A 196 3.39 5.14 1.10
C VAL A 196 3.45 3.70 1.62
N ASP A 197 2.73 3.43 2.71
CA ASP A 197 2.48 2.09 3.25
C ASP A 197 1.02 2.01 3.73
N ASP A 198 0.51 0.83 4.00
CA ASP A 198 -0.87 0.62 4.42
C ASP A 198 -1.07 0.78 5.94
N VAL A 199 -0.13 0.30 6.74
CA VAL A 199 -0.22 0.29 8.22
C VAL A 199 1.10 0.72 8.87
N LEU A 200 1.05 1.75 9.67
CA LEU A 200 2.13 2.06 10.58
C LEU A 200 2.01 1.18 11.85
N THR A 201 2.98 0.33 12.08
CA THR A 201 3.06 -0.49 13.30
C THR A 201 4.12 0.08 14.26
N THR A 202 5.30 -0.47 14.29
CA THR A 202 6.45 0.03 15.09
C THR A 202 7.27 1.10 14.36
N GLY A 203 6.92 1.43 13.12
CA GLY A 203 7.73 2.29 12.26
C GLY A 203 9.03 1.67 11.75
N THR A 204 9.35 0.42 12.14
CA THR A 204 10.61 -0.23 11.76
C THR A 204 10.78 -0.35 10.24
N THR A 205 9.72 -0.71 9.52
CA THR A 205 9.75 -0.80 8.05
C THR A 205 9.98 0.57 7.43
N ALA A 206 9.23 1.58 7.88
CA ALA A 206 9.35 2.96 7.41
C ALA A 206 10.78 3.51 7.61
N ARG A 207 11.37 3.34 8.81
CA ARG A 207 12.75 3.78 9.09
C ARG A 207 13.76 3.14 8.14
N ARG A 208 13.63 1.84 7.85
CA ARG A 208 14.55 1.13 6.96
C ARG A 208 14.40 1.53 5.51
N CYS A 209 13.17 1.74 5.05
CA CYS A 209 12.93 2.28 3.73
C CYS A 209 13.52 3.70 3.62
N ALA A 210 13.32 4.54 4.64
CA ALA A 210 13.89 5.88 4.68
C ALA A 210 15.42 5.86 4.69
N GLU A 211 16.06 4.96 5.45
CA GLU A 211 17.51 4.76 5.43
C GLU A 211 18.00 4.40 4.02
N ALA A 212 17.32 3.47 3.34
CA ALA A 212 17.67 3.10 1.96
C ALA A 212 17.46 4.27 0.99
N LEU A 213 16.39 5.04 1.11
CA LEU A 213 16.13 6.21 0.27
C LEU A 213 17.19 7.30 0.49
N ARG A 214 17.59 7.58 1.74
CA ARG A 214 18.68 8.52 2.05
C ARG A 214 20.01 8.07 1.47
N ASN A 215 20.31 6.78 1.55
CA ASN A 215 21.50 6.20 0.92
C ASN A 215 21.49 6.33 -0.61
N GLY A 216 20.31 6.47 -1.22
CA GLY A 216 20.12 6.79 -2.63
C GLY A 216 20.12 8.30 -2.94
N GLY A 217 20.24 9.18 -1.93
CA GLY A 217 20.29 10.62 -2.10
C GLY A 217 18.99 11.38 -1.91
N ALA A 218 17.90 10.72 -1.40
CA ALA A 218 16.64 11.42 -1.12
C ALA A 218 16.86 12.56 -0.12
N LYS A 219 16.35 13.77 -0.45
CA LYS A 219 16.55 14.99 0.34
C LYS A 219 15.66 15.00 1.57
N ASP A 220 14.35 14.89 1.36
CA ASP A 220 13.34 14.86 2.40
C ASP A 220 12.49 13.63 2.23
N ILE A 221 12.11 12.98 3.35
CA ILE A 221 11.29 11.79 3.32
C ILE A 221 10.13 11.99 4.28
N THR A 222 8.92 11.92 3.74
CA THR A 222 7.69 11.86 4.52
C THR A 222 7.05 10.49 4.33
N VAL A 223 6.52 9.92 5.40
CA VAL A 223 5.79 8.65 5.37
C VAL A 223 4.30 8.93 5.45
N LEU A 224 3.53 8.32 4.57
CA LEU A 224 2.07 8.31 4.61
C LEU A 224 1.57 6.89 4.80
N THR A 225 0.76 6.67 5.83
CA THR A 225 0.04 5.42 6.04
C THR A 225 -1.45 5.67 6.24
N PHE A 226 -2.28 4.71 5.88
CA PHE A 226 -3.72 4.87 6.04
C PHE A 226 -4.14 4.58 7.47
N THR A 227 -3.50 3.61 8.10
CA THR A 227 -3.87 3.20 9.45
C THR A 227 -2.65 3.09 10.37
N ARG A 228 -2.90 3.35 11.66
CA ARG A 228 -1.94 3.16 12.76
C ARG A 228 -2.36 1.97 13.61
N ALA A 229 -1.49 0.98 13.76
CA ALA A 229 -1.75 -0.10 14.72
C ALA A 229 -1.79 0.46 16.13
N VAL A 230 -2.94 0.35 16.76
CA VAL A 230 -3.08 0.69 18.19
C VAL A 230 -2.31 -0.38 18.95
N GLY A 231 -1.30 0.01 19.72
CA GLY A 231 -0.60 -0.91 20.60
C GLY A 231 -1.64 -1.51 21.56
N THR A 232 -1.71 -2.82 21.61
CA THR A 232 -2.25 -3.47 22.79
C THR A 232 -1.30 -3.08 23.91
N ASN A 233 -1.62 -2.02 24.67
CA ASN A 233 -1.02 -1.80 25.96
C ASN A 233 -1.16 -3.12 26.71
N ARG A 234 -0.05 -3.78 26.94
CA ARG A 234 0.00 -4.84 27.94
C ARG A 234 -0.40 -4.18 29.25
N ILE A 235 -1.62 -4.47 29.68
CA ILE A 235 -2.02 -4.33 31.07
C ILE A 235 -1.24 -5.34 31.87
#